data_eac6b48836dd0afc435d0ac7352209fd
#
_entry.id   eac6b48836dd0afc435d0ac7352209fd
#
_cell.length_a   1.000
_cell.length_b   1.000
_cell.length_c   1.000
_cell.angle_alpha   90.00
_cell.angle_beta   90.00
_cell.angle_gamma   90.00
#
_symmetry.space_group_name_H-M   'P 1'
#
loop_
_entity.id
_entity.type
_entity.pdbx_description
1 polymer ?
#
loop_
_entity_poly.entity_id
_entity_poly.type
_entity_poly.pdbx_seq_one_letter_code
_entity_poly.pdbx_strand_id
1 'polypeptide(L)'
;MTPLTGGRDGGNSYFPQYESTNMHTDAQGNVLTTESAEAAALFSQAITDFMDYRTTPSARLKEALEKDPDFALAACFRGCFLMMLENRKILPRVRETVDTLRKQANSLTRRERLHIDALGAWADLDILEACRTWEELLTIAPHDILAMKLHHTMAFYTGRSQVLRSVIEGALHAWDETVPGYSAVQGMYAYALEECGAYDEAEKWGRDAVASNPNDLWAIHAVGHVLDMQRRYEEGADWLNFSAEDWSDRNPFKAHLWWHCALFHLGMGDPDRALTMHDDLLRSINSDSYVDVSNQASLLKRLEMQGMDVSTRWELLADHSATRIDDHILTFRDAHFCLALAAAGRTETVRDQLASMVAFAKDNDGWTAEATASTLIPLCDGIVAYESGDYKATCDILWPMRNDLAPVGGSHTQRDLFRQILEDAAVKGNCTELARTLFSERLAQVPGDSMYQAKYVALSA
;
A
#
# COMPACT_ATOMS: atom_id res chain seq x y z
N MET A 1 -67.87 33.16 -3.17
CA MET A 1 -66.64 33.95 -3.24
C MET A 1 -65.54 33.08 -3.90
N THR A 2 -65.02 33.54 -4.98
CA THR A 2 -64.27 32.92 -6.04
C THR A 2 -62.93 32.28 -5.62
N PRO A 3 -62.51 31.13 -6.16
CA PRO A 3 -61.16 30.60 -5.97
C PRO A 3 -60.20 31.20 -6.99
N LEU A 4 -59.04 31.63 -6.52
CA LEU A 4 -57.91 32.10 -7.33
C LEU A 4 -57.10 30.91 -7.83
N THR A 5 -57.02 30.75 -9.14
CA THR A 5 -56.11 29.90 -9.87
C THR A 5 -54.74 30.61 -10.00
N GLY A 6 -53.65 30.00 -9.49
CA GLY A 6 -52.28 30.49 -9.62
C GLY A 6 -51.43 29.46 -10.32
N GLY A 7 -50.77 29.89 -11.41
CA GLY A 7 -50.08 29.08 -12.39
C GLY A 7 -48.85 28.33 -11.86
N ARG A 8 -48.59 27.21 -12.51
CA ARG A 8 -47.34 26.43 -12.39
C ARG A 8 -46.31 27.08 -13.35
N ASP A 9 -45.30 27.70 -12.76
CA ASP A 9 -44.11 28.05 -13.49
C ASP A 9 -43.17 26.82 -13.57
N GLY A 10 -42.84 26.48 -14.80
CA GLY A 10 -41.97 25.36 -15.11
C GLY A 10 -40.51 25.61 -14.70
N GLY A 11 -40.05 24.85 -13.77
CA GLY A 11 -38.61 24.73 -13.48
C GLY A 11 -37.86 24.07 -14.64
N ASN A 12 -37.11 24.86 -15.36
CA ASN A 12 -36.27 24.45 -16.45
C ASN A 12 -35.06 23.72 -15.87
N SER A 13 -35.09 22.37 -15.86
CA SER A 13 -33.91 21.56 -15.54
C SER A 13 -32.93 21.62 -16.69
N TYR A 14 -31.90 22.44 -16.55
CA TYR A 14 -30.73 22.43 -17.42
C TYR A 14 -29.91 21.15 -17.18
N PHE A 15 -30.39 20.02 -17.69
CA PHE A 15 -29.52 18.90 -18.01
C PHE A 15 -29.32 18.94 -19.52
N PRO A 16 -28.06 19.04 -20.01
CA PRO A 16 -27.83 18.86 -21.44
C PRO A 16 -28.30 17.44 -21.81
N GLN A 17 -29.27 17.38 -22.72
CA GLN A 17 -29.67 16.13 -23.36
C GLN A 17 -28.48 15.70 -24.23
N TYR A 18 -27.67 14.75 -23.75
CA TYR A 18 -26.78 14.00 -24.60
C TYR A 18 -27.65 13.11 -25.49
N GLU A 19 -27.59 13.36 -26.81
CA GLU A 19 -28.17 12.47 -27.80
C GLU A 19 -27.60 11.05 -27.54
N SER A 20 -28.45 10.03 -27.66
CA SER A 20 -28.16 8.63 -27.35
C SER A 20 -27.12 8.06 -28.33
N THR A 21 -25.87 8.34 -28.13
CA THR A 21 -24.78 7.49 -28.56
C THR A 21 -24.75 6.28 -27.66
N ASN A 22 -24.46 5.10 -28.19
CA ASN A 22 -24.36 3.83 -27.46
C ASN A 22 -23.29 3.93 -26.37
N MET A 23 -23.63 4.51 -25.20
CA MET A 23 -22.71 4.58 -24.07
C MET A 23 -22.68 3.23 -23.39
N HIS A 24 -21.50 2.65 -23.26
CA HIS A 24 -21.26 1.44 -22.49
C HIS A 24 -21.08 1.75 -21.01
N THR A 25 -21.22 0.75 -20.17
CA THR A 25 -20.95 0.88 -18.73
C THR A 25 -19.94 -0.18 -18.28
N ASP A 26 -19.22 0.11 -17.20
CA ASP A 26 -18.46 -0.91 -16.50
C ASP A 26 -19.39 -1.85 -15.70
N ALA A 27 -18.80 -2.85 -15.03
CA ALA A 27 -19.57 -3.83 -14.27
C ALA A 27 -20.36 -3.21 -13.10
N GLN A 28 -19.94 -2.06 -12.59
CA GLN A 28 -20.60 -1.32 -11.52
C GLN A 28 -21.64 -0.31 -12.03
N GLY A 29 -21.86 -0.25 -13.35
CA GLY A 29 -22.85 0.63 -13.97
C GLY A 29 -22.33 2.03 -14.27
N ASN A 30 -21.07 2.34 -14.09
CA ASN A 30 -20.50 3.64 -14.43
C ASN A 30 -20.34 3.79 -15.95
N VAL A 31 -20.74 4.93 -16.48
CA VAL A 31 -20.65 5.25 -17.91
C VAL A 31 -19.19 5.30 -18.37
N LEU A 32 -18.93 4.71 -19.54
CA LEU A 32 -17.63 4.67 -20.22
C LEU A 32 -17.72 5.42 -21.56
N THR A 33 -16.81 6.35 -21.80
CA THR A 33 -16.70 7.07 -23.07
C THR A 33 -15.88 6.22 -24.04
N THR A 34 -16.54 5.23 -24.64
CA THR A 34 -16.02 4.37 -25.72
C THR A 34 -17.18 3.92 -26.59
N GLU A 35 -16.98 3.82 -27.90
CA GLU A 35 -17.95 3.26 -28.84
C GLU A 35 -17.82 1.74 -29.00
N SER A 36 -16.74 1.15 -28.44
CA SER A 36 -16.45 -0.28 -28.56
C SER A 36 -16.96 -1.07 -27.36
N ALA A 37 -17.99 -1.90 -27.58
CA ALA A 37 -18.47 -2.85 -26.56
C ALA A 37 -17.37 -3.83 -26.10
N GLU A 38 -16.48 -4.26 -27.01
CA GLU A 38 -15.34 -5.13 -26.66
C GLU A 38 -14.35 -4.39 -25.76
N ALA A 39 -14.01 -3.13 -26.06
CA ALA A 39 -13.11 -2.33 -25.22
C ALA A 39 -13.69 -2.10 -23.82
N ALA A 40 -14.99 -1.81 -23.71
CA ALA A 40 -15.69 -1.66 -22.44
C ALA A 40 -15.67 -2.95 -21.61
N ALA A 41 -15.90 -4.11 -22.24
CA ALA A 41 -15.86 -5.41 -21.57
C ALA A 41 -14.44 -5.76 -21.08
N LEU A 42 -13.42 -5.52 -21.90
CA LEU A 42 -12.01 -5.73 -21.53
C LEU A 42 -11.57 -4.81 -20.38
N PHE A 43 -12.02 -3.55 -20.38
CA PHE A 43 -11.78 -2.61 -19.30
C PHE A 43 -12.42 -3.07 -17.99
N SER A 44 -13.69 -3.48 -18.00
CA SER A 44 -14.39 -4.01 -16.83
C SER A 44 -13.69 -5.25 -16.27
N GLN A 45 -13.24 -6.14 -17.16
CA GLN A 45 -12.50 -7.33 -16.76
C GLN A 45 -11.12 -6.97 -16.18
N ALA A 46 -10.45 -5.92 -16.72
CA ALA A 46 -9.19 -5.45 -16.17
C ALA A 46 -9.34 -4.92 -14.73
N ILE A 47 -10.46 -4.25 -14.42
CA ILE A 47 -10.77 -3.81 -13.06
C ILE A 47 -10.96 -5.04 -12.15
N THR A 48 -11.77 -6.02 -12.55
CA THR A 48 -11.99 -7.25 -11.77
C THR A 48 -10.67 -7.98 -11.50
N ASP A 49 -9.86 -8.18 -12.54
CA ASP A 49 -8.55 -8.84 -12.41
C ASP A 49 -7.59 -8.05 -11.50
N PHE A 50 -7.69 -6.72 -11.49
CA PHE A 50 -6.90 -5.87 -10.61
C PHE A 50 -7.33 -6.02 -9.13
N MET A 51 -8.64 -6.06 -8.87
CA MET A 51 -9.15 -6.33 -7.52
C MET A 51 -8.71 -7.70 -7.01
N ASP A 52 -8.69 -8.70 -7.87
CA ASP A 52 -8.27 -10.07 -7.56
C ASP A 52 -6.75 -10.28 -7.56
N TYR A 53 -5.94 -9.23 -7.76
CA TYR A 53 -4.46 -9.33 -7.82
C TYR A 53 -3.93 -10.29 -8.89
N ARG A 54 -4.64 -10.41 -10.04
CA ARG A 54 -4.20 -11.24 -11.17
C ARG A 54 -3.06 -10.58 -11.96
N THR A 55 -2.40 -11.36 -12.80
CA THR A 55 -1.31 -10.87 -13.67
C THR A 55 -1.80 -10.27 -14.99
N THR A 56 -3.09 -10.36 -15.28
CA THR A 56 -3.72 -10.07 -16.59
C THR A 56 -4.16 -8.62 -16.86
N PRO A 57 -4.36 -7.71 -15.88
CA PRO A 57 -4.96 -6.39 -16.15
C PRO A 57 -4.25 -5.58 -17.22
N SER A 58 -2.90 -5.53 -17.18
CA SER A 58 -2.11 -4.75 -18.15
C SER A 58 -2.30 -5.23 -19.59
N ALA A 59 -2.40 -6.55 -19.80
CA ALA A 59 -2.65 -7.14 -21.13
C ALA A 59 -4.06 -6.79 -21.62
N ARG A 60 -5.08 -6.89 -20.74
CA ARG A 60 -6.46 -6.52 -21.08
C ARG A 60 -6.61 -5.05 -21.46
N LEU A 61 -5.95 -4.15 -20.71
CA LEU A 61 -5.97 -2.72 -21.05
C LEU A 61 -5.27 -2.43 -22.38
N LYS A 62 -4.20 -3.17 -22.69
CA LYS A 62 -3.55 -3.06 -24.02
C LYS A 62 -4.53 -3.49 -25.11
N GLU A 63 -5.20 -4.63 -24.95
CA GLU A 63 -6.18 -5.13 -25.89
C GLU A 63 -7.38 -4.17 -26.04
N ALA A 64 -7.89 -3.60 -24.94
CA ALA A 64 -8.95 -2.59 -24.97
C ALA A 64 -8.56 -1.38 -25.83
N LEU A 65 -7.31 -0.90 -25.71
CA LEU A 65 -6.78 0.21 -26.52
C LEU A 65 -6.48 -0.18 -27.99
N GLU A 66 -6.31 -1.46 -28.29
CA GLU A 66 -6.25 -1.97 -29.67
C GLU A 66 -7.65 -1.95 -30.32
N LYS A 67 -8.73 -2.15 -29.54
CA LYS A 67 -10.13 -2.08 -30.00
C LYS A 67 -10.65 -0.66 -30.09
N ASP A 68 -10.20 0.23 -29.20
CA ASP A 68 -10.53 1.65 -29.19
C ASP A 68 -9.31 2.46 -28.72
N PRO A 69 -8.49 2.98 -29.64
CA PRO A 69 -7.30 3.77 -29.29
C PRO A 69 -7.61 5.08 -28.56
N ASP A 70 -8.83 5.60 -28.66
CA ASP A 70 -9.28 6.84 -28.03
C ASP A 70 -9.95 6.62 -26.67
N PHE A 71 -10.01 5.38 -26.17
CA PHE A 71 -10.59 5.06 -24.86
C PHE A 71 -9.76 5.64 -23.73
N ALA A 72 -10.07 6.88 -23.35
CA ALA A 72 -9.29 7.69 -22.42
C ALA A 72 -9.13 7.02 -21.03
N LEU A 73 -10.20 6.42 -20.47
CA LEU A 73 -10.13 5.82 -19.14
C LEU A 73 -9.25 4.56 -19.11
N ALA A 74 -9.23 3.77 -20.19
CA ALA A 74 -8.32 2.63 -20.29
C ALA A 74 -6.85 3.08 -20.37
N ALA A 75 -6.55 4.16 -21.12
CA ALA A 75 -5.22 4.74 -21.16
C ALA A 75 -4.81 5.36 -19.81
N CYS A 76 -5.74 6.00 -19.11
CA CYS A 76 -5.54 6.51 -17.73
C CYS A 76 -5.21 5.38 -16.77
N PHE A 77 -6.00 4.32 -16.72
CA PHE A 77 -5.75 3.18 -15.84
C PHE A 77 -4.39 2.50 -16.13
N ARG A 78 -4.03 2.42 -17.40
CA ARG A 78 -2.69 1.96 -17.80
C ARG A 78 -1.58 2.88 -17.29
N GLY A 79 -1.81 4.19 -17.25
CA GLY A 79 -0.93 5.17 -16.60
C GLY A 79 -0.77 4.91 -15.11
N CYS A 80 -1.86 4.57 -14.41
CA CYS A 80 -1.81 4.18 -13.00
C CYS A 80 -0.94 2.92 -12.77
N PHE A 81 -1.01 1.91 -13.65
CA PHE A 81 -0.12 0.75 -13.59
C PHE A 81 1.35 1.11 -13.76
N LEU A 82 1.66 2.08 -14.63
CA LEU A 82 3.03 2.57 -14.76
C LEU A 82 3.50 3.26 -13.48
N MET A 83 2.65 4.05 -12.84
CA MET A 83 2.97 4.69 -11.56
C MET A 83 3.23 3.67 -10.44
N MET A 84 2.52 2.54 -10.43
CA MET A 84 2.72 1.44 -9.46
C MET A 84 4.06 0.71 -9.61
N LEU A 85 4.82 0.94 -10.70
CA LEU A 85 6.20 0.45 -10.83
C LEU A 85 7.19 1.30 -10.01
N GLU A 86 6.76 2.47 -9.51
CA GLU A 86 7.51 3.38 -8.63
C GLU A 86 8.91 3.70 -9.13
N ASN A 87 9.04 3.87 -10.43
CA ASN A 87 10.27 4.19 -11.11
C ASN A 87 10.22 5.64 -11.62
N ARG A 88 11.10 6.50 -11.12
CA ARG A 88 11.15 7.91 -11.50
C ARG A 88 11.32 8.13 -13.00
N LYS A 89 11.99 7.21 -13.69
CA LYS A 89 12.20 7.27 -15.15
C LYS A 89 10.91 7.16 -15.96
N ILE A 90 9.82 6.71 -15.34
CA ILE A 90 8.52 6.55 -15.98
C ILE A 90 7.69 7.85 -15.95
N LEU A 91 7.94 8.74 -14.99
CA LEU A 91 7.14 9.96 -14.79
C LEU A 91 6.94 10.79 -16.06
N PRO A 92 7.98 11.08 -16.88
CA PRO A 92 7.80 11.87 -18.10
C PRO A 92 6.77 11.25 -19.07
N ARG A 93 6.78 9.91 -19.20
CA ARG A 93 5.84 9.18 -20.06
C ARG A 93 4.40 9.25 -19.52
N VAL A 94 4.22 9.16 -18.20
CA VAL A 94 2.88 9.27 -17.61
C VAL A 94 2.34 10.69 -17.76
N ARG A 95 3.16 11.72 -17.55
CA ARG A 95 2.80 13.13 -17.79
C ARG A 95 2.38 13.38 -19.23
N GLU A 96 3.13 12.88 -20.22
CA GLU A 96 2.76 12.96 -21.64
C GLU A 96 1.40 12.28 -21.91
N THR A 97 1.14 11.13 -21.27
CA THR A 97 -0.16 10.47 -21.35
C THR A 97 -1.27 11.36 -20.80
N VAL A 98 -1.09 11.92 -19.59
CA VAL A 98 -2.06 12.85 -18.96
C VAL A 98 -2.34 14.05 -19.86
N ASP A 99 -1.29 14.69 -20.41
CA ASP A 99 -1.43 15.84 -21.31
C ASP A 99 -2.22 15.50 -22.59
N THR A 100 -2.04 14.28 -23.09
CA THR A 100 -2.78 13.78 -24.25
C THR A 100 -4.25 13.55 -23.91
N LEU A 101 -4.54 12.94 -22.76
CA LEU A 101 -5.91 12.68 -22.31
C LEU A 101 -6.67 13.97 -21.98
N ARG A 102 -6.01 14.97 -21.41
CA ARG A 102 -6.61 16.28 -21.13
C ARG A 102 -7.10 17.01 -22.38
N LYS A 103 -6.51 16.75 -23.57
CA LYS A 103 -6.99 17.31 -24.84
C LYS A 103 -8.36 16.76 -25.23
N GLN A 104 -8.74 15.60 -24.71
CA GLN A 104 -10.04 14.96 -24.96
C GLN A 104 -11.11 15.38 -23.91
N ALA A 105 -10.81 16.24 -22.94
CA ALA A 105 -11.63 16.54 -21.76
C ALA A 105 -13.09 16.93 -22.10
N ASN A 106 -13.33 17.57 -23.25
CA ASN A 106 -14.67 18.02 -23.67
C ASN A 106 -15.61 16.86 -24.05
N SER A 107 -15.08 15.70 -24.45
CA SER A 107 -15.85 14.51 -24.79
C SER A 107 -16.02 13.55 -23.63
N LEU A 108 -15.30 13.76 -22.52
CA LEU A 108 -15.28 12.86 -21.37
C LEU A 108 -16.30 13.24 -20.29
N THR A 109 -16.79 12.25 -19.54
CA THR A 109 -17.58 12.48 -18.35
C THR A 109 -16.76 13.19 -17.25
N ARG A 110 -17.43 13.83 -16.27
CA ARG A 110 -16.73 14.42 -15.13
C ARG A 110 -15.93 13.36 -14.35
N ARG A 111 -16.46 12.14 -14.20
CA ARG A 111 -15.79 11.02 -13.55
C ARG A 111 -14.47 10.67 -14.22
N GLU A 112 -14.46 10.54 -15.56
CA GLU A 112 -13.25 10.21 -16.32
C GLU A 112 -12.21 11.33 -16.25
N ARG A 113 -12.64 12.58 -16.30
CA ARG A 113 -11.73 13.72 -16.10
C ARG A 113 -11.06 13.71 -14.74
N LEU A 114 -11.81 13.42 -13.66
CA LEU A 114 -11.24 13.32 -12.31
C LEU A 114 -10.21 12.18 -12.19
N HIS A 115 -10.41 11.02 -12.84
CA HIS A 115 -9.36 9.99 -12.91
C HIS A 115 -8.08 10.50 -13.58
N ILE A 116 -8.22 11.25 -14.69
CA ILE A 116 -7.07 11.81 -15.43
C ILE A 116 -6.35 12.87 -14.57
N ASP A 117 -7.10 13.71 -13.87
CA ASP A 117 -6.52 14.75 -13.01
C ASP A 117 -5.81 14.13 -11.80
N ALA A 118 -6.39 13.09 -11.20
CA ALA A 118 -5.74 12.34 -10.12
C ALA A 118 -4.44 11.65 -10.58
N LEU A 119 -4.44 11.03 -11.77
CA LEU A 119 -3.22 10.47 -12.36
C LEU A 119 -2.17 11.57 -12.60
N GLY A 120 -2.60 12.75 -13.05
CA GLY A 120 -1.71 13.91 -13.23
C GLY A 120 -1.05 14.35 -11.92
N ALA A 121 -1.85 14.52 -10.87
CA ALA A 121 -1.36 14.86 -9.54
C ALA A 121 -0.37 13.80 -9.02
N TRP A 122 -0.69 12.51 -9.20
CA TRP A 122 0.21 11.42 -8.82
C TRP A 122 1.53 11.46 -9.61
N ALA A 123 1.49 11.70 -10.93
CA ALA A 123 2.70 11.83 -11.76
C ALA A 123 3.55 13.05 -11.40
N ASP A 124 2.95 14.07 -10.80
CA ASP A 124 3.63 15.25 -10.25
C ASP A 124 4.10 15.04 -8.79
N LEU A 125 3.93 13.83 -8.25
CA LEU A 125 4.23 13.42 -6.89
C LEU A 125 3.40 14.15 -5.82
N ASP A 126 2.31 14.80 -6.20
CA ASP A 126 1.32 15.34 -5.26
C ASP A 126 0.28 14.26 -4.89
N ILE A 127 0.72 13.32 -4.05
CA ILE A 127 -0.08 12.17 -3.64
C ILE A 127 -1.34 12.62 -2.89
N LEU A 128 -1.26 13.70 -2.10
CA LEU A 128 -2.43 14.19 -1.37
C LEU A 128 -3.48 14.81 -2.29
N GLU A 129 -3.07 15.49 -3.37
CA GLU A 129 -3.99 16.00 -4.38
C GLU A 129 -4.64 14.86 -5.17
N ALA A 130 -3.88 13.84 -5.52
CA ALA A 130 -4.43 12.63 -6.14
C ALA A 130 -5.52 12.00 -5.25
N CYS A 131 -5.26 11.87 -3.94
CA CYS A 131 -6.26 11.39 -2.97
C CYS A 131 -7.51 12.27 -2.95
N ARG A 132 -7.37 13.60 -2.81
CA ARG A 132 -8.50 14.55 -2.79
C ARG A 132 -9.35 14.44 -4.06
N THR A 133 -8.69 14.28 -5.21
CA THR A 133 -9.38 14.15 -6.50
C THR A 133 -10.21 12.86 -6.57
N TRP A 134 -9.69 11.72 -6.08
CA TRP A 134 -10.49 10.49 -5.99
C TRP A 134 -11.57 10.56 -4.90
N GLU A 135 -11.35 11.27 -3.80
CA GLU A 135 -12.40 11.55 -2.80
C GLU A 135 -13.57 12.33 -3.43
N GLU A 136 -13.26 13.39 -4.20
CA GLU A 136 -14.27 14.12 -4.97
C GLU A 136 -15.00 13.21 -5.95
N LEU A 137 -14.29 12.37 -6.69
CA LEU A 137 -14.86 11.42 -7.63
C LEU A 137 -15.85 10.48 -6.92
N LEU A 138 -15.49 9.93 -5.78
CA LEU A 138 -16.34 9.00 -5.03
C LEU A 138 -17.62 9.67 -4.47
N THR A 139 -17.64 11.00 -4.29
CA THR A 139 -18.88 11.70 -3.93
C THR A 139 -19.90 11.72 -5.06
N ILE A 140 -19.47 11.67 -6.32
CA ILE A 140 -20.36 11.71 -7.49
C ILE A 140 -20.55 10.34 -8.15
N ALA A 141 -19.66 9.39 -7.89
CA ALA A 141 -19.70 8.04 -8.41
C ALA A 141 -19.24 7.04 -7.32
N PRO A 142 -20.08 6.80 -6.28
CA PRO A 142 -19.70 5.96 -5.15
C PRO A 142 -19.46 4.50 -5.52
N HIS A 143 -19.92 4.03 -6.69
CA HIS A 143 -19.67 2.72 -7.24
C HIS A 143 -18.33 2.62 -8.02
N ASP A 144 -17.52 3.70 -8.08
CA ASP A 144 -16.24 3.62 -8.76
C ASP A 144 -15.20 2.87 -7.92
N ILE A 145 -15.20 1.55 -8.05
CA ILE A 145 -14.27 0.68 -7.30
C ILE A 145 -12.80 0.93 -7.68
N LEU A 146 -12.53 1.37 -8.93
CA LEU A 146 -11.19 1.70 -9.36
C LEU A 146 -10.66 2.92 -8.60
N ALA A 147 -11.45 4.01 -8.52
CA ALA A 147 -11.08 5.19 -7.74
C ALA A 147 -10.90 4.84 -6.26
N MET A 148 -11.80 4.04 -5.69
CA MET A 148 -11.70 3.58 -4.31
C MET A 148 -10.40 2.81 -4.04
N LYS A 149 -10.03 1.88 -4.92
CA LYS A 149 -8.79 1.08 -4.79
C LYS A 149 -7.52 1.93 -4.94
N LEU A 150 -7.51 2.84 -5.91
CA LEU A 150 -6.37 3.74 -6.12
C LEU A 150 -6.19 4.70 -4.94
N HIS A 151 -7.28 5.31 -4.47
CA HIS A 151 -7.27 6.14 -3.26
C HIS A 151 -6.79 5.34 -2.05
N HIS A 152 -7.33 4.14 -1.82
CA HIS A 152 -6.95 3.26 -0.73
C HIS A 152 -5.45 2.96 -0.74
N THR A 153 -4.88 2.68 -1.92
CA THR A 153 -3.44 2.45 -2.08
C THR A 153 -2.62 3.69 -1.74
N MET A 154 -3.03 4.88 -2.19
CA MET A 154 -2.30 6.12 -1.90
C MET A 154 -2.41 6.55 -0.44
N ALA A 155 -3.58 6.40 0.17
CA ALA A 155 -3.77 6.68 1.59
C ALA A 155 -2.94 5.73 2.47
N PHE A 156 -2.80 4.46 2.06
CA PHE A 156 -1.88 3.50 2.68
C PHE A 156 -0.41 3.95 2.55
N TYR A 157 0.03 4.41 1.37
CA TYR A 157 1.40 4.90 1.16
C TYR A 157 1.73 6.13 1.99
N THR A 158 0.73 6.90 2.36
CA THR A 158 0.91 8.09 3.21
C THR A 158 0.68 7.84 4.70
N GLY A 159 0.39 6.61 5.10
CA GLY A 159 0.12 6.22 6.49
C GLY A 159 -1.14 6.87 7.10
N ARG A 160 -2.11 7.28 6.27
CA ARG A 160 -3.31 8.01 6.69
C ARG A 160 -4.48 7.06 6.99
N SER A 161 -4.36 6.25 8.03
CA SER A 161 -5.32 5.19 8.38
C SER A 161 -6.76 5.70 8.55
N GLN A 162 -6.97 6.87 9.17
CA GLN A 162 -8.30 7.44 9.32
C GLN A 162 -8.94 7.84 7.98
N VAL A 163 -8.13 8.25 7.00
CA VAL A 163 -8.62 8.58 5.65
C VAL A 163 -8.98 7.31 4.89
N LEU A 164 -8.18 6.24 5.02
CA LEU A 164 -8.54 4.92 4.48
C LEU A 164 -9.96 4.52 4.89
N ARG A 165 -10.27 4.68 6.18
CA ARG A 165 -11.56 4.31 6.76
C ARG A 165 -12.68 5.23 6.29
N SER A 166 -12.52 6.55 6.46
CA SER A 166 -13.59 7.51 6.23
C SER A 166 -14.07 7.57 4.79
N VAL A 167 -13.18 7.36 3.81
CA VAL A 167 -13.55 7.38 2.40
C VAL A 167 -14.42 6.18 2.03
N ILE A 168 -14.09 4.99 2.54
CA ILE A 168 -14.92 3.81 2.30
C ILE A 168 -16.27 3.96 3.02
N GLU A 169 -16.29 4.40 4.28
CA GLU A 169 -17.54 4.67 5.02
C GLU A 169 -18.45 5.65 4.28
N GLY A 170 -17.87 6.68 3.66
CA GLY A 170 -18.62 7.66 2.87
C GLY A 170 -19.32 7.06 1.65
N ALA A 171 -18.72 6.04 1.01
CA ALA A 171 -19.28 5.37 -0.16
C ALA A 171 -20.13 4.14 0.18
N LEU A 172 -19.98 3.55 1.38
CA LEU A 172 -20.52 2.24 1.74
C LEU A 172 -22.06 2.16 1.63
N HIS A 173 -22.76 3.30 1.80
CA HIS A 173 -24.21 3.37 1.67
C HIS A 173 -24.74 3.00 0.27
N ALA A 174 -23.89 3.02 -0.75
CA ALA A 174 -24.22 2.66 -2.13
C ALA A 174 -23.90 1.19 -2.47
N TRP A 175 -23.26 0.45 -1.56
CA TRP A 175 -22.78 -0.90 -1.81
C TRP A 175 -23.57 -1.95 -1.03
N ASP A 176 -23.94 -3.01 -1.74
CA ASP A 176 -24.52 -4.22 -1.17
C ASP A 176 -24.12 -5.46 -2.03
N GLU A 177 -24.60 -6.64 -1.64
CA GLU A 177 -24.27 -7.92 -2.28
C GLU A 177 -24.71 -8.02 -3.76
N THR A 178 -25.58 -7.11 -4.24
CA THR A 178 -26.02 -7.08 -5.63
C THR A 178 -25.07 -6.32 -6.54
N VAL A 179 -24.17 -5.50 -5.96
CA VAL A 179 -23.20 -4.69 -6.72
C VAL A 179 -21.92 -5.50 -6.96
N PRO A 180 -21.53 -5.75 -8.22
CA PRO A 180 -20.29 -6.47 -8.53
C PRO A 180 -19.06 -5.83 -7.88
N GLY A 181 -18.25 -6.64 -7.19
CA GLY A 181 -17.05 -6.16 -6.49
C GLY A 181 -17.29 -5.77 -5.02
N TYR A 182 -18.49 -5.97 -4.47
CA TYR A 182 -18.78 -5.66 -3.07
C TYR A 182 -17.82 -6.38 -2.09
N SER A 183 -17.44 -7.63 -2.35
CA SER A 183 -16.44 -8.34 -1.53
C SER A 183 -15.11 -7.59 -1.44
N ALA A 184 -14.63 -7.02 -2.55
CA ALA A 184 -13.41 -6.23 -2.55
C ALA A 184 -13.55 -4.92 -1.73
N VAL A 185 -14.74 -4.30 -1.75
CA VAL A 185 -15.03 -3.15 -0.87
C VAL A 185 -15.03 -3.57 0.60
N GLN A 186 -15.63 -4.72 0.93
CA GLN A 186 -15.59 -5.29 2.28
C GLN A 186 -14.14 -5.56 2.73
N GLY A 187 -13.30 -6.14 1.87
CA GLY A 187 -11.89 -6.38 2.15
C GLY A 187 -11.09 -5.10 2.39
N MET A 188 -11.31 -4.06 1.58
CA MET A 188 -10.70 -2.75 1.78
C MET A 188 -11.17 -2.08 3.09
N TYR A 189 -12.44 -2.23 3.43
CA TYR A 189 -12.98 -1.70 4.68
C TYR A 189 -12.43 -2.44 5.90
N ALA A 190 -12.33 -3.78 5.82
CA ALA A 190 -11.72 -4.59 6.86
C ALA A 190 -10.28 -4.15 7.16
N TYR A 191 -9.48 -3.91 6.12
CA TYR A 191 -8.12 -3.40 6.27
C TYR A 191 -8.08 -2.01 6.90
N ALA A 192 -8.97 -1.12 6.46
CA ALA A 192 -9.05 0.23 7.01
C ALA A 192 -9.47 0.26 8.49
N LEU A 193 -10.36 -0.63 8.89
CA LEU A 193 -10.76 -0.83 10.29
C LEU A 193 -9.60 -1.37 11.13
N GLU A 194 -8.84 -2.33 10.59
CA GLU A 194 -7.66 -2.91 11.26
C GLU A 194 -6.61 -1.82 11.53
N GLU A 195 -6.23 -1.03 10.52
CA GLU A 195 -5.29 0.08 10.65
C GLU A 195 -5.79 1.21 11.59
N CYS A 196 -7.09 1.22 11.93
CA CYS A 196 -7.69 2.09 12.94
C CYS A 196 -7.87 1.40 14.32
N GLY A 197 -7.42 0.15 14.48
CA GLY A 197 -7.49 -0.59 15.74
C GLY A 197 -8.86 -1.21 16.04
N ALA A 198 -9.80 -1.20 15.10
CA ALA A 198 -11.14 -1.78 15.25
C ALA A 198 -11.14 -3.28 14.88
N TYR A 199 -10.32 -4.09 15.57
CA TYR A 199 -9.98 -5.47 15.17
C TYR A 199 -11.18 -6.41 15.05
N ASP A 200 -12.13 -6.37 15.98
CA ASP A 200 -13.30 -7.27 15.97
C ASP A 200 -14.19 -7.01 14.74
N GLU A 201 -14.39 -5.74 14.39
CA GLU A 201 -15.16 -5.35 13.21
C GLU A 201 -14.36 -5.69 11.93
N ALA A 202 -13.06 -5.42 11.92
CA ALA A 202 -12.16 -5.71 10.82
C ALA A 202 -12.17 -7.21 10.47
N GLU A 203 -12.04 -8.08 11.48
CA GLU A 203 -12.08 -9.53 11.28
C GLU A 203 -13.40 -9.99 10.69
N LYS A 204 -14.52 -9.48 11.22
CA LYS A 204 -15.84 -9.83 10.71
C LYS A 204 -15.99 -9.45 9.23
N TRP A 205 -15.70 -8.20 8.87
CA TRP A 205 -15.80 -7.73 7.49
C TRP A 205 -14.86 -8.49 6.55
N GLY A 206 -13.63 -8.77 6.99
CA GLY A 206 -12.66 -9.53 6.20
C GLY A 206 -13.08 -10.98 5.97
N ARG A 207 -13.58 -11.68 6.99
CA ARG A 207 -14.06 -13.05 6.86
C ARG A 207 -15.33 -13.13 6.00
N ASP A 208 -16.26 -12.17 6.11
CA ASP A 208 -17.45 -12.08 5.26
C ASP A 208 -17.04 -11.87 3.79
N ALA A 209 -16.03 -11.02 3.52
CA ALA A 209 -15.47 -10.82 2.18
C ALA A 209 -14.88 -12.10 1.60
N VAL A 210 -14.07 -12.83 2.37
CA VAL A 210 -13.45 -14.11 1.95
C VAL A 210 -14.52 -15.19 1.75
N ALA A 211 -15.57 -15.23 2.56
CA ALA A 211 -16.68 -16.17 2.37
C ALA A 211 -17.42 -15.90 1.05
N SER A 212 -17.54 -14.64 0.63
CA SER A 212 -18.17 -14.24 -0.63
C SER A 212 -17.23 -14.42 -1.84
N ASN A 213 -15.93 -14.14 -1.66
CA ASN A 213 -14.90 -14.33 -2.68
C ASN A 213 -13.62 -14.91 -2.06
N PRO A 214 -13.47 -16.25 -2.05
CA PRO A 214 -12.25 -16.89 -1.51
C PRO A 214 -10.95 -16.55 -2.25
N ASN A 215 -11.05 -15.85 -3.38
CA ASN A 215 -9.92 -15.39 -4.18
C ASN A 215 -9.51 -13.96 -3.89
N ASP A 216 -10.17 -13.25 -2.97
CA ASP A 216 -9.82 -11.90 -2.58
C ASP A 216 -8.58 -11.90 -1.67
N LEU A 217 -7.41 -11.76 -2.28
CA LEU A 217 -6.13 -11.71 -1.55
C LEU A 217 -6.06 -10.52 -0.59
N TRP A 218 -6.77 -9.41 -0.87
CA TRP A 218 -6.76 -8.26 0.02
C TRP A 218 -7.58 -8.49 1.28
N ALA A 219 -8.74 -9.16 1.16
CA ALA A 219 -9.53 -9.55 2.32
C ALA A 219 -8.82 -10.60 3.17
N ILE A 220 -8.19 -11.62 2.53
CA ILE A 220 -7.33 -12.60 3.21
C ILE A 220 -6.21 -11.89 3.98
N HIS A 221 -5.56 -10.91 3.37
CA HIS A 221 -4.52 -10.09 3.97
C HIS A 221 -5.02 -9.29 5.18
N ALA A 222 -6.19 -8.64 5.07
CA ALA A 222 -6.77 -7.85 6.14
C ALA A 222 -7.03 -8.68 7.41
N VAL A 223 -7.55 -9.90 7.24
CA VAL A 223 -7.71 -10.86 8.38
C VAL A 223 -6.35 -11.26 8.94
N GLY A 224 -5.35 -11.54 8.07
CA GLY A 224 -3.98 -11.82 8.50
C GLY A 224 -3.40 -10.72 9.39
N HIS A 225 -3.64 -9.45 9.04
CA HIS A 225 -3.23 -8.30 9.86
C HIS A 225 -3.90 -8.30 11.24
N VAL A 226 -5.22 -8.56 11.32
CA VAL A 226 -5.93 -8.63 12.61
C VAL A 226 -5.30 -9.72 13.49
N LEU A 227 -5.05 -10.90 12.92
CA LEU A 227 -4.45 -12.03 13.65
C LEU A 227 -3.05 -11.70 14.16
N ASP A 228 -2.24 -10.99 13.38
CA ASP A 228 -0.90 -10.52 13.78
C ASP A 228 -0.98 -9.51 14.94
N MET A 229 -1.81 -8.48 14.80
CA MET A 229 -1.96 -7.45 15.83
C MET A 229 -2.49 -8.01 17.15
N GLN A 230 -3.32 -9.06 17.10
CA GLN A 230 -3.83 -9.77 18.29
C GLN A 230 -2.92 -10.90 18.77
N ARG A 231 -1.75 -11.14 18.15
CA ARG A 231 -0.80 -12.23 18.49
C ARG A 231 -1.39 -13.64 18.38
N ARG A 232 -2.37 -13.82 17.50
CA ARG A 232 -3.01 -15.11 17.18
C ARG A 232 -2.19 -15.84 16.11
N TYR A 233 -0.93 -16.14 16.44
CA TYR A 233 0.07 -16.58 15.49
C TYR A 233 -0.24 -17.94 14.85
N GLU A 234 -0.67 -18.92 15.65
CA GLU A 234 -1.03 -20.25 15.14
C GLU A 234 -2.20 -20.15 14.15
N GLU A 235 -3.24 -19.39 14.51
CA GLU A 235 -4.39 -19.18 13.64
C GLU A 235 -4.00 -18.41 12.37
N GLY A 236 -3.10 -17.43 12.49
CA GLY A 236 -2.58 -16.67 11.37
C GLY A 236 -1.77 -17.52 10.40
N ALA A 237 -0.93 -18.41 10.92
CA ALA A 237 -0.17 -19.36 10.10
C ALA A 237 -1.09 -20.34 9.35
N ASP A 238 -2.13 -20.85 10.02
CA ASP A 238 -3.14 -21.69 9.40
C ASP A 238 -3.99 -20.93 8.36
N TRP A 239 -4.34 -19.66 8.66
CA TRP A 239 -5.09 -18.79 7.76
C TRP A 239 -4.35 -18.49 6.46
N LEU A 240 -3.03 -18.33 6.51
CA LEU A 240 -2.17 -18.02 5.35
C LEU A 240 -1.42 -19.24 4.79
N ASN A 241 -1.84 -20.47 5.14
CA ASN A 241 -1.20 -21.70 4.68
C ASN A 241 -1.59 -22.04 3.22
N PHE A 242 -1.22 -21.17 2.29
CA PHE A 242 -1.43 -21.39 0.85
C PHE A 242 -0.13 -21.83 0.18
N SER A 243 -0.24 -22.73 -0.79
CA SER A 243 0.88 -23.16 -1.61
C SER A 243 1.19 -22.16 -2.73
N ALA A 244 2.39 -22.25 -3.30
CA ALA A 244 2.74 -21.46 -4.48
C ALA A 244 1.85 -21.76 -5.69
N GLU A 245 1.29 -22.98 -5.76
CA GLU A 245 0.39 -23.43 -6.83
C GLU A 245 -0.99 -22.77 -6.73
N ASP A 246 -1.53 -22.63 -5.51
CA ASP A 246 -2.82 -21.99 -5.25
C ASP A 246 -2.86 -20.55 -5.80
N TRP A 247 -1.73 -19.86 -5.77
CA TRP A 247 -1.60 -18.47 -6.21
C TRP A 247 -0.74 -18.31 -7.48
N SER A 248 -0.64 -19.32 -8.32
CA SER A 248 0.21 -19.30 -9.52
C SER A 248 -0.16 -18.21 -10.52
N ASP A 249 -1.44 -17.84 -10.62
CA ASP A 249 -1.98 -16.80 -11.50
C ASP A 249 -2.04 -15.40 -10.87
N ARG A 250 -1.52 -15.24 -9.63
CA ARG A 250 -1.51 -13.97 -8.90
C ARG A 250 -0.23 -13.19 -9.14
N ASN A 251 -0.36 -11.86 -9.02
CA ASN A 251 0.78 -10.95 -9.11
C ASN A 251 1.72 -11.08 -7.87
N PRO A 252 2.83 -10.33 -7.81
CA PRO A 252 3.78 -10.42 -6.69
C PRO A 252 3.21 -10.17 -5.28
N PHE A 253 2.02 -9.59 -5.14
CA PHE A 253 1.38 -9.39 -3.82
C PHE A 253 1.23 -10.69 -3.01
N LYS A 254 1.15 -11.85 -3.68
CA LYS A 254 1.19 -13.15 -3.00
C LYS A 254 2.42 -13.35 -2.10
N ALA A 255 3.57 -12.79 -2.48
CA ALA A 255 4.78 -12.83 -1.66
C ALA A 255 4.60 -12.07 -0.34
N HIS A 256 3.80 -11.00 -0.34
CA HIS A 256 3.48 -10.27 0.87
C HIS A 256 2.65 -11.11 1.85
N LEU A 257 1.75 -11.95 1.36
CA LEU A 257 1.00 -12.88 2.21
C LEU A 257 1.92 -13.97 2.82
N TRP A 258 2.85 -14.51 2.03
CA TRP A 258 3.85 -15.44 2.57
C TRP A 258 4.81 -14.77 3.55
N TRP A 259 5.11 -13.48 3.36
CA TRP A 259 5.85 -12.70 4.34
C TRP A 259 5.10 -12.61 5.68
N HIS A 260 3.80 -12.33 5.69
CA HIS A 260 2.98 -12.39 6.90
C HIS A 260 2.98 -13.78 7.54
N CYS A 261 2.85 -14.84 6.73
CA CYS A 261 2.94 -16.21 7.24
C CYS A 261 4.31 -16.46 7.92
N ALA A 262 5.41 -15.99 7.34
CA ALA A 262 6.73 -16.09 7.96
C ALA A 262 6.82 -15.27 9.27
N LEU A 263 6.15 -14.12 9.38
CA LEU A 263 6.07 -13.37 10.63
C LEU A 263 5.32 -14.14 11.73
N PHE A 264 4.26 -14.87 11.39
CA PHE A 264 3.58 -15.74 12.35
C PHE A 264 4.51 -16.83 12.88
N HIS A 265 5.30 -17.46 12.02
CA HIS A 265 6.31 -18.43 12.46
C HIS A 265 7.38 -17.79 13.36
N LEU A 266 7.84 -16.57 13.08
CA LEU A 266 8.72 -15.82 13.97
C LEU A 266 8.06 -15.54 15.33
N GLY A 267 6.78 -15.18 15.35
CA GLY A 267 6.01 -14.95 16.57
C GLY A 267 5.82 -16.22 17.42
N MET A 268 5.76 -17.38 16.79
CA MET A 268 5.72 -18.70 17.45
C MET A 268 7.11 -19.17 17.93
N GLY A 269 8.18 -18.44 17.61
CA GLY A 269 9.56 -18.83 17.96
C GLY A 269 10.14 -19.88 17.02
N ASP A 270 9.70 -19.93 15.77
CA ASP A 270 10.19 -20.83 14.70
C ASP A 270 10.92 -20.04 13.58
N PRO A 271 12.10 -19.48 13.85
CA PRO A 271 12.86 -18.71 12.86
C PRO A 271 13.38 -19.59 11.70
N ASP A 272 13.59 -20.89 11.93
CA ASP A 272 14.05 -21.81 10.88
C ASP A 272 13.00 -21.97 9.78
N ARG A 273 11.72 -22.09 10.17
CA ARG A 273 10.62 -22.13 9.23
C ARG A 273 10.48 -20.81 8.47
N ALA A 274 10.56 -19.68 9.16
CA ALA A 274 10.52 -18.36 8.53
C ALA A 274 11.66 -18.17 7.51
N LEU A 275 12.88 -18.63 7.83
CA LEU A 275 14.02 -18.60 6.91
C LEU A 275 13.81 -19.50 5.69
N THR A 276 13.24 -20.69 5.89
CA THR A 276 12.87 -21.59 4.77
C THR A 276 11.86 -20.91 3.84
N MET A 277 10.84 -20.25 4.39
CA MET A 277 9.85 -19.51 3.58
C MET A 277 10.49 -18.33 2.82
N HIS A 278 11.46 -17.63 3.43
CA HIS A 278 12.24 -16.63 2.70
C HIS A 278 12.92 -17.22 1.48
N ASP A 279 13.66 -18.32 1.65
CA ASP A 279 14.49 -18.88 0.58
C ASP A 279 13.64 -19.53 -0.53
N ASP A 280 12.55 -20.21 -0.17
CA ASP A 280 11.74 -20.98 -1.11
C ASP A 280 10.66 -20.15 -1.81
N LEU A 281 10.06 -19.16 -1.11
CA LEU A 281 8.88 -18.44 -1.59
C LEU A 281 9.17 -16.97 -1.90
N LEU A 282 9.82 -16.22 -1.00
CA LEU A 282 10.03 -14.79 -1.20
C LEU A 282 11.19 -14.51 -2.16
N ARG A 283 12.34 -15.17 -1.96
CA ARG A 283 13.53 -14.98 -2.79
C ARG A 283 13.37 -15.43 -4.24
N SER A 284 12.45 -16.37 -4.49
CA SER A 284 12.17 -16.89 -5.84
C SER A 284 11.47 -15.87 -6.74
N ILE A 285 10.90 -14.80 -6.19
CA ILE A 285 10.21 -13.78 -6.94
C ILE A 285 11.23 -12.78 -7.45
N ASN A 286 11.55 -12.89 -8.73
CA ASN A 286 12.39 -11.95 -9.44
C ASN A 286 11.51 -10.87 -10.06
N SER A 287 11.15 -9.85 -9.28
CA SER A 287 10.36 -8.72 -9.74
C SER A 287 11.00 -7.40 -9.34
N ASP A 288 10.76 -6.36 -10.14
CA ASP A 288 11.16 -4.99 -9.82
C ASP A 288 10.21 -4.32 -8.79
N SER A 289 9.28 -5.08 -8.22
CA SER A 289 8.34 -4.58 -7.23
C SER A 289 9.06 -4.24 -5.92
N TYR A 290 8.81 -3.04 -5.43
CA TYR A 290 9.33 -2.60 -4.13
C TYR A 290 8.88 -3.51 -2.98
N VAL A 291 7.67 -4.07 -3.09
CA VAL A 291 7.09 -4.96 -2.07
C VAL A 291 7.98 -6.17 -1.85
N ASP A 292 8.57 -6.74 -2.91
CA ASP A 292 9.42 -7.92 -2.79
C ASP A 292 10.72 -7.61 -2.06
N VAL A 293 11.37 -6.48 -2.38
CA VAL A 293 12.59 -6.05 -1.67
C VAL A 293 12.29 -5.70 -0.23
N SER A 294 11.20 -4.96 0.03
CA SER A 294 10.81 -4.55 1.38
C SER A 294 10.45 -5.74 2.26
N ASN A 295 9.70 -6.72 1.73
CA ASN A 295 9.35 -7.94 2.45
C ASN A 295 10.60 -8.75 2.83
N GLN A 296 11.51 -8.96 1.88
CA GLN A 296 12.75 -9.70 2.13
C GLN A 296 13.64 -8.97 3.12
N ALA A 297 13.92 -7.67 2.93
CA ALA A 297 14.74 -6.87 3.84
C ALA A 297 14.16 -6.87 5.28
N SER A 298 12.85 -6.69 5.38
CA SER A 298 12.13 -6.71 6.65
C SER A 298 12.21 -8.05 7.37
N LEU A 299 12.06 -9.16 6.64
CA LEU A 299 12.15 -10.50 7.23
C LEU A 299 13.58 -10.85 7.62
N LEU A 300 14.57 -10.59 6.75
CA LEU A 300 15.98 -10.85 7.04
C LEU A 300 16.44 -10.10 8.29
N LYS A 301 16.06 -8.83 8.46
CA LYS A 301 16.44 -8.07 9.65
C LYS A 301 15.82 -8.65 10.93
N ARG A 302 14.57 -9.10 10.89
CA ARG A 302 13.93 -9.76 12.03
C ARG A 302 14.59 -11.10 12.37
N LEU A 303 14.97 -11.89 11.38
CA LEU A 303 15.72 -13.13 11.56
C LEU A 303 17.09 -12.87 12.18
N GLU A 304 17.81 -11.85 11.70
CA GLU A 304 19.11 -11.45 12.23
C GLU A 304 19.03 -11.00 13.70
N MET A 305 18.02 -10.21 14.06
CA MET A 305 17.75 -9.82 15.46
C MET A 305 17.42 -11.02 16.37
N GLN A 306 16.96 -12.13 15.82
CA GLN A 306 16.76 -13.40 16.51
C GLN A 306 18.00 -14.31 16.49
N GLY A 307 19.13 -13.85 15.95
CA GLY A 307 20.42 -14.56 15.97
C GLY A 307 20.65 -15.49 14.77
N MET A 308 19.80 -15.44 13.74
CA MET A 308 20.01 -16.24 12.52
C MET A 308 21.09 -15.61 11.64
N ASP A 309 21.94 -16.44 11.05
CA ASP A 309 22.90 -15.97 10.03
C ASP A 309 22.20 -15.82 8.67
N VAL A 310 21.98 -14.59 8.28
CA VAL A 310 21.38 -14.22 6.98
C VAL A 310 22.33 -13.39 6.11
N SER A 311 23.59 -13.26 6.53
CA SER A 311 24.59 -12.33 5.94
C SER A 311 24.69 -12.43 4.41
N THR A 312 24.68 -13.64 3.84
CA THR A 312 24.82 -13.86 2.40
C THR A 312 23.58 -13.48 1.58
N ARG A 313 22.45 -13.22 2.23
CA ARG A 313 21.17 -12.90 1.56
C ARG A 313 21.01 -11.41 1.26
N TRP A 314 21.77 -10.56 1.95
CA TRP A 314 21.72 -9.11 1.77
C TRP A 314 22.29 -8.63 0.44
N GLU A 315 23.26 -9.33 -0.13
CA GLU A 315 23.96 -8.89 -1.36
C GLU A 315 23.00 -8.67 -2.54
N LEU A 316 22.09 -9.61 -2.77
CA LEU A 316 21.12 -9.52 -3.88
C LEU A 316 20.18 -8.31 -3.70
N LEU A 317 19.71 -8.08 -2.48
CA LEU A 317 18.84 -6.95 -2.18
C LEU A 317 19.59 -5.61 -2.30
N ALA A 318 20.83 -5.57 -1.86
CA ALA A 318 21.67 -4.39 -1.97
C ALA A 318 22.00 -4.06 -3.43
N ASP A 319 22.32 -5.06 -4.26
CA ASP A 319 22.57 -4.87 -5.69
C ASP A 319 21.34 -4.29 -6.40
N HIS A 320 20.13 -4.82 -6.11
CA HIS A 320 18.88 -4.27 -6.62
C HIS A 320 18.67 -2.83 -6.16
N SER A 321 18.78 -2.59 -4.84
CA SER A 321 18.56 -1.27 -4.24
C SER A 321 19.51 -0.20 -4.79
N ALA A 322 20.77 -0.57 -5.04
CA ALA A 322 21.78 0.34 -5.58
C ALA A 322 21.41 0.92 -6.97
N THR A 323 20.58 0.22 -7.74
CA THR A 323 20.16 0.69 -9.08
C THR A 323 19.10 1.78 -9.04
N ARG A 324 18.53 2.08 -7.86
CA ARG A 324 17.32 2.91 -7.69
C ARG A 324 17.39 3.87 -6.50
N ILE A 325 18.58 4.24 -6.06
CA ILE A 325 18.83 5.13 -4.91
C ILE A 325 18.36 6.58 -5.10
N ASP A 326 17.99 6.97 -6.31
CA ASP A 326 17.58 8.32 -6.71
C ASP A 326 16.10 8.43 -7.12
N ASP A 327 15.30 7.38 -6.92
CA ASP A 327 13.89 7.36 -7.36
C ASP A 327 12.98 8.26 -6.49
N HIS A 328 13.03 8.16 -5.18
CA HIS A 328 12.29 8.96 -4.17
C HIS A 328 10.79 9.14 -4.43
N ILE A 329 10.13 8.10 -4.98
CA ILE A 329 8.68 8.11 -5.23
C ILE A 329 7.90 7.63 -4.00
N LEU A 330 8.50 6.71 -3.22
CA LEU A 330 7.87 6.11 -2.07
C LEU A 330 8.87 6.02 -0.91
N THR A 331 8.61 6.76 0.15
CA THR A 331 9.43 6.81 1.37
C THR A 331 9.62 5.44 2.02
N PHE A 332 8.58 4.61 2.02
CA PHE A 332 8.63 3.24 2.54
C PHE A 332 9.69 2.39 1.84
N ARG A 333 9.74 2.44 0.51
CA ARG A 333 10.72 1.71 -0.29
C ARG A 333 12.13 2.19 0.00
N ASP A 334 12.33 3.50 0.03
CA ASP A 334 13.64 4.10 0.21
C ASP A 334 14.25 3.74 1.58
N ALA A 335 13.41 3.63 2.63
CA ALA A 335 13.84 3.14 3.96
C ALA A 335 14.34 1.70 3.90
N HIS A 336 13.66 0.81 3.17
CA HIS A 336 14.07 -0.58 3.02
C HIS A 336 15.29 -0.76 2.10
N PHE A 337 15.44 0.09 1.09
CA PHE A 337 16.65 0.12 0.27
C PHE A 337 17.86 0.57 1.09
N CYS A 338 17.70 1.61 1.93
CA CYS A 338 18.73 2.03 2.87
C CYS A 338 19.12 0.89 3.82
N LEU A 339 18.13 0.17 4.37
CA LEU A 339 18.37 -0.99 5.23
C LEU A 339 19.16 -2.08 4.49
N ALA A 340 18.76 -2.45 3.28
CA ALA A 340 19.44 -3.50 2.51
C ALA A 340 20.89 -3.12 2.16
N LEU A 341 21.13 -1.87 1.76
CA LEU A 341 22.47 -1.35 1.46
C LEU A 341 23.34 -1.29 2.71
N ALA A 342 22.80 -0.81 3.83
CA ALA A 342 23.54 -0.69 5.09
C ALA A 342 23.89 -2.08 5.66
N ALA A 343 22.94 -3.02 5.68
CA ALA A 343 23.16 -4.39 6.15
C ALA A 343 24.18 -5.17 5.30
N ALA A 344 24.27 -4.87 3.99
CA ALA A 344 25.31 -5.42 3.11
C ALA A 344 26.64 -4.66 3.18
N GLY A 345 26.79 -3.66 4.05
CA GLY A 345 28.02 -2.87 4.20
C GLY A 345 28.36 -1.94 3.01
N ARG A 346 27.37 -1.60 2.17
CA ARG A 346 27.53 -0.72 0.98
C ARG A 346 27.59 0.76 1.37
N THR A 347 28.54 1.12 2.25
CA THR A 347 28.61 2.43 2.90
C THR A 347 28.63 3.62 1.94
N GLU A 348 29.32 3.53 0.81
CA GLU A 348 29.37 4.62 -0.17
C GLU A 348 28.02 4.80 -0.86
N THR A 349 27.36 3.71 -1.26
CA THR A 349 26.04 3.75 -1.90
C THR A 349 24.98 4.29 -0.94
N VAL A 350 25.05 3.96 0.35
CA VAL A 350 24.18 4.54 1.40
C VAL A 350 24.39 6.05 1.49
N ARG A 351 25.65 6.51 1.48
CA ARG A 351 25.94 7.95 1.50
C ARG A 351 25.36 8.67 0.28
N ASP A 352 25.48 8.07 -0.90
CA ASP A 352 24.93 8.62 -2.14
C ASP A 352 23.41 8.65 -2.09
N GLN A 353 22.74 7.61 -1.56
CA GLN A 353 21.30 7.58 -1.37
C GLN A 353 20.83 8.70 -0.41
N LEU A 354 21.47 8.85 0.75
CA LEU A 354 21.14 9.92 1.71
C LEU A 354 21.34 11.30 1.09
N ALA A 355 22.43 11.52 0.37
CA ALA A 355 22.67 12.79 -0.33
C ALA A 355 21.60 13.07 -1.39
N SER A 356 21.16 12.04 -2.12
CA SER A 356 20.07 12.15 -3.09
C SER A 356 18.73 12.48 -2.42
N MET A 357 18.40 11.85 -1.27
CA MET A 357 17.21 12.18 -0.47
C MET A 357 17.20 13.64 0.00
N VAL A 358 18.35 14.13 0.48
CA VAL A 358 18.49 15.54 0.90
C VAL A 358 18.27 16.49 -0.27
N ALA A 359 18.86 16.19 -1.44
CA ALA A 359 18.66 17.00 -2.64
C ALA A 359 17.18 16.96 -3.07
N PHE A 360 16.56 15.78 -3.08
CA PHE A 360 15.14 15.62 -3.42
C PHE A 360 14.23 16.44 -2.50
N ALA A 361 14.42 16.33 -1.18
CA ALA A 361 13.62 17.06 -0.19
C ALA A 361 13.78 18.59 -0.29
N LYS A 362 14.94 19.07 -0.75
CA LYS A 362 15.22 20.48 -0.95
C LYS A 362 14.64 21.04 -2.25
N ASP A 363 14.70 20.24 -3.32
CA ASP A 363 14.43 20.69 -4.69
C ASP A 363 12.98 20.41 -5.13
N ASN A 364 12.17 19.77 -4.28
CA ASN A 364 10.78 19.44 -4.54
C ASN A 364 9.88 19.90 -3.41
N ASP A 365 8.62 20.17 -3.75
CA ASP A 365 7.56 20.51 -2.83
C ASP A 365 6.59 19.33 -2.66
N GLY A 366 5.65 19.44 -1.72
CA GLY A 366 4.58 18.48 -1.49
C GLY A 366 4.92 17.41 -0.46
N TRP A 367 3.95 16.54 -0.20
CA TRP A 367 3.99 15.60 0.92
C TRP A 367 5.20 14.64 0.88
N THR A 368 5.56 14.13 -0.29
CA THR A 368 6.69 13.17 -0.40
C THR A 368 8.01 13.82 -0.01
N ALA A 369 8.25 15.08 -0.42
CA ALA A 369 9.45 15.83 -0.06
C ALA A 369 9.47 16.16 1.46
N GLU A 370 8.34 16.58 2.02
CA GLU A 370 8.18 16.83 3.45
C GLU A 370 8.40 15.57 4.29
N ALA A 371 7.80 14.44 3.92
CA ALA A 371 7.97 13.16 4.58
C ALA A 371 9.42 12.63 4.47
N THR A 372 10.07 12.88 3.32
CA THR A 372 11.49 12.56 3.14
C THR A 372 12.36 13.36 4.10
N ALA A 373 12.15 14.66 4.21
CA ALA A 373 12.95 15.53 5.09
C ALA A 373 12.69 15.23 6.57
N SER A 374 11.43 15.12 6.97
CA SER A 374 11.03 15.07 8.39
C SER A 374 11.13 13.69 9.01
N THR A 375 10.97 12.63 8.20
CA THR A 375 10.82 11.26 8.73
C THR A 375 11.80 10.29 8.09
N LEU A 376 11.89 10.25 6.75
CA LEU A 376 12.70 9.23 6.06
C LEU A 376 14.21 9.40 6.32
N ILE A 377 14.75 10.60 6.16
CA ILE A 377 16.19 10.87 6.37
C ILE A 377 16.60 10.52 7.81
N PRO A 378 15.93 11.01 8.86
CA PRO A 378 16.26 10.61 10.23
C PRO A 378 16.13 9.10 10.48
N LEU A 379 15.12 8.45 9.88
CA LEU A 379 14.96 7.00 9.99
C LEU A 379 16.16 6.27 9.36
N CYS A 380 16.57 6.68 8.17
CA CYS A 380 17.73 6.09 7.48
C CYS A 380 19.04 6.33 8.26
N ASP A 381 19.24 7.52 8.86
CA ASP A 381 20.37 7.78 9.73
C ASP A 381 20.39 6.83 10.94
N GLY A 382 19.23 6.58 11.55
CA GLY A 382 19.08 5.60 12.62
C GLY A 382 19.38 4.17 12.20
N ILE A 383 18.95 3.77 10.99
CA ILE A 383 19.26 2.46 10.40
C ILE A 383 20.78 2.31 10.17
N VAL A 384 21.41 3.33 9.60
CA VAL A 384 22.87 3.33 9.33
C VAL A 384 23.68 3.26 10.65
N ALA A 385 23.26 3.99 11.67
CA ALA A 385 23.87 3.91 13.00
C ALA A 385 23.77 2.48 13.57
N TYR A 386 22.59 1.86 13.44
CA TYR A 386 22.35 0.48 13.89
C TYR A 386 23.28 -0.52 13.18
N GLU A 387 23.36 -0.49 11.86
CA GLU A 387 24.18 -1.39 11.07
C GLU A 387 25.70 -1.16 11.27
N SER A 388 26.11 0.04 11.67
CA SER A 388 27.49 0.34 12.04
C SER A 388 27.84 -0.08 13.50
N GLY A 389 26.87 -0.57 14.28
CA GLY A 389 27.04 -0.94 15.66
C GLY A 389 27.00 0.24 16.65
N ASP A 390 26.69 1.46 16.21
CA ASP A 390 26.48 2.61 17.08
C ASP A 390 25.05 2.63 17.63
N TYR A 391 24.76 1.66 18.51
CA TYR A 391 23.43 1.46 19.09
C TYR A 391 22.96 2.65 19.93
N LYS A 392 23.90 3.40 20.51
CA LYS A 392 23.54 4.60 21.26
C LYS A 392 23.05 5.70 20.33
N ALA A 393 23.76 5.97 19.24
CA ALA A 393 23.30 6.92 18.24
C ALA A 393 21.94 6.49 17.64
N THR A 394 21.75 5.18 17.38
CA THR A 394 20.44 4.65 16.96
C THR A 394 19.34 5.01 17.94
N CYS A 395 19.56 4.81 19.25
CA CYS A 395 18.58 5.17 20.27
C CYS A 395 18.31 6.68 20.29
N ASP A 396 19.34 7.51 20.25
CA ASP A 396 19.21 8.96 20.29
C ASP A 396 18.42 9.51 19.08
N ILE A 397 18.56 8.87 17.91
CA ILE A 397 17.87 9.26 16.67
C ILE A 397 16.42 8.72 16.64
N LEU A 398 16.23 7.42 16.88
CA LEU A 398 14.92 6.77 16.66
C LEU A 398 13.94 6.96 17.83
N TRP A 399 14.42 7.15 19.05
CA TRP A 399 13.54 7.33 20.20
C TRP A 399 12.56 8.50 20.08
N PRO A 400 12.98 9.72 19.68
CA PRO A 400 12.06 10.84 19.54
C PRO A 400 10.97 10.62 18.49
N MET A 401 11.27 9.88 17.43
CA MET A 401 10.36 9.70 16.29
C MET A 401 9.56 8.40 16.30
N ARG A 402 9.73 7.54 17.34
CA ARG A 402 9.15 6.19 17.37
C ARG A 402 7.63 6.11 17.21
N ASN A 403 6.91 7.19 17.54
CA ASN A 403 5.46 7.29 17.42
C ASN A 403 5.01 8.06 16.17
N ASP A 404 5.94 8.63 15.41
CA ASP A 404 5.68 9.51 14.26
C ASP A 404 6.19 8.91 12.93
N LEU A 405 6.18 7.57 12.83
CA LEU A 405 6.65 6.84 11.66
C LEU A 405 5.58 6.72 10.54
N ALA A 406 4.35 7.15 10.77
CA ALA A 406 3.27 7.05 9.78
C ALA A 406 3.65 7.64 8.40
N PRO A 407 4.38 8.78 8.29
CA PRO A 407 4.76 9.33 7.00
C PRO A 407 5.74 8.48 6.18
N VAL A 408 6.34 7.43 6.77
CA VAL A 408 7.12 6.45 6.00
C VAL A 408 6.19 5.61 5.10
N GLY A 409 4.91 5.51 5.45
CA GLY A 409 3.95 4.64 4.77
C GLY A 409 4.00 3.20 5.29
N GLY A 410 3.29 2.32 4.60
CA GLY A 410 3.15 0.94 5.02
C GLY A 410 2.14 0.74 6.16
N SER A 411 1.94 -0.49 6.58
CA SER A 411 1.06 -0.87 7.68
C SER A 411 1.73 -0.76 9.06
N HIS A 412 0.95 -0.90 10.12
CA HIS A 412 1.48 -1.02 11.47
C HIS A 412 2.51 -2.16 11.58
N THR A 413 2.21 -3.35 11.07
CA THR A 413 3.11 -4.51 11.04
C THR A 413 4.41 -4.24 10.27
N GLN A 414 4.32 -3.51 9.16
CA GLN A 414 5.50 -3.17 8.35
C GLN A 414 6.40 -2.15 9.06
N ARG A 415 5.82 -1.07 9.61
CA ARG A 415 6.56 -0.04 10.37
C ARG A 415 7.14 -0.56 11.67
N ASP A 416 6.56 -1.62 12.22
CA ASP A 416 7.02 -2.26 13.46
C ASP A 416 8.47 -2.75 13.39
N LEU A 417 8.99 -3.06 12.20
CA LEU A 417 10.41 -3.34 12.00
C LEU A 417 11.32 -2.25 12.59
N PHE A 418 11.03 -1.00 12.31
CA PHE A 418 11.87 0.12 12.74
C PHE A 418 11.80 0.33 14.25
N ARG A 419 10.66 0.04 14.84
CA ARG A 419 10.53 -0.01 16.31
C ARG A 419 11.33 -1.17 16.91
N GLN A 420 11.32 -2.34 16.29
CA GLN A 420 12.13 -3.49 16.73
C GLN A 420 13.63 -3.20 16.62
N ILE A 421 14.08 -2.46 15.60
CA ILE A 421 15.48 -1.99 15.50
C ILE A 421 15.84 -1.09 16.68
N LEU A 422 14.98 -0.15 17.06
CA LEU A 422 15.19 0.69 18.27
C LEU A 422 15.25 -0.14 19.56
N GLU A 423 14.36 -1.12 19.70
CA GLU A 423 14.29 -2.01 20.86
C GLU A 423 15.58 -2.85 21.01
N ASP A 424 16.04 -3.43 19.89
CA ASP A 424 17.27 -4.22 19.84
C ASP A 424 18.51 -3.35 20.08
N ALA A 425 18.55 -2.14 19.51
CA ALA A 425 19.61 -1.16 19.77
C ALA A 425 19.66 -0.77 21.26
N ALA A 426 18.51 -0.59 21.91
CA ALA A 426 18.46 -0.23 23.32
C ALA A 426 19.05 -1.35 24.21
N VAL A 427 18.81 -2.62 23.83
CA VAL A 427 19.39 -3.77 24.53
C VAL A 427 20.90 -3.89 24.25
N LYS A 428 21.31 -3.89 22.99
CA LYS A 428 22.72 -4.03 22.58
C LYS A 428 23.59 -2.86 23.05
N GLY A 429 23.02 -1.66 23.08
CA GLY A 429 23.67 -0.43 23.56
C GLY A 429 23.70 -0.26 25.09
N ASN A 430 23.17 -1.24 25.84
CA ASN A 430 23.03 -1.18 27.29
C ASN A 430 22.22 0.05 27.78
N CYS A 431 21.26 0.52 26.99
CA CYS A 431 20.32 1.60 27.35
C CYS A 431 19.13 1.01 28.15
N THR A 432 19.40 0.42 29.31
CA THR A 432 18.45 -0.42 30.08
C THR A 432 17.12 0.28 30.36
N GLU A 433 17.14 1.55 30.81
CA GLU A 433 15.89 2.27 31.12
C GLU A 433 15.05 2.54 29.86
N LEU A 434 15.71 2.80 28.73
CA LEU A 434 15.03 2.95 27.45
C LEU A 434 14.40 1.61 27.00
N ALA A 435 15.16 0.52 27.05
CA ALA A 435 14.65 -0.82 26.74
C ALA A 435 13.44 -1.19 27.61
N ARG A 436 13.54 -0.91 28.93
CA ARG A 436 12.44 -1.13 29.88
C ARG A 436 11.18 -0.32 29.48
N THR A 437 11.34 0.94 29.11
CA THR A 437 10.24 1.79 28.68
C THR A 437 9.58 1.24 27.40
N LEU A 438 10.39 0.90 26.37
CA LEU A 438 9.90 0.34 25.12
C LEU A 438 9.12 -0.96 25.31
N PHE A 439 9.64 -1.89 26.14
CA PHE A 439 8.95 -3.15 26.40
C PHE A 439 7.68 -2.95 27.24
N SER A 440 7.66 -1.97 28.15
CA SER A 440 6.44 -1.59 28.87
C SER A 440 5.37 -1.05 27.94
N GLU A 441 5.73 -0.23 26.94
CA GLU A 441 4.81 0.27 25.91
C GLU A 441 4.22 -0.89 25.08
N ARG A 442 5.02 -1.92 24.74
CA ARG A 442 4.53 -3.14 24.05
C ARG A 442 3.52 -3.91 24.90
N LEU A 443 3.86 -4.14 26.18
CA LEU A 443 2.98 -4.87 27.10
C LEU A 443 1.69 -4.11 27.40
N ALA A 444 1.71 -2.77 27.35
CA ALA A 444 0.49 -1.98 27.46
C ALA A 444 -0.43 -2.12 26.24
N GLN A 445 0.16 -2.29 25.05
CA GLN A 445 -0.61 -2.50 23.80
C GLN A 445 -1.18 -3.91 23.73
N VAL A 446 -0.38 -4.94 24.08
CA VAL A 446 -0.79 -6.34 24.08
C VAL A 446 -0.45 -6.98 25.45
N PRO A 447 -1.33 -6.82 26.44
CA PRO A 447 -1.16 -7.46 27.73
C PRO A 447 -1.12 -8.98 27.59
N GLY A 448 -0.03 -9.62 28.02
CA GLY A 448 0.13 -11.07 27.92
C GLY A 448 1.02 -11.54 26.77
N ASP A 449 1.62 -10.63 26.00
CA ASP A 449 2.66 -10.99 25.04
C ASP A 449 3.86 -11.62 25.80
N SER A 450 3.96 -12.95 25.73
CA SER A 450 4.94 -13.74 26.50
C SER A 450 6.39 -13.43 26.08
N MET A 451 6.62 -13.12 24.80
CA MET A 451 7.94 -12.76 24.30
C MET A 451 8.43 -11.44 24.91
N TYR A 452 7.59 -10.40 24.89
CA TYR A 452 7.94 -9.11 25.49
C TYR A 452 7.97 -9.16 27.01
N GLN A 453 7.18 -10.02 27.63
CA GLN A 453 7.28 -10.26 29.07
C GLN A 453 8.62 -10.88 29.47
N ALA A 454 9.10 -11.86 28.71
CA ALA A 454 10.42 -12.47 28.93
C ALA A 454 11.54 -11.43 28.69
N LYS A 455 11.50 -10.63 27.64
CA LYS A 455 12.46 -9.55 27.39
C LYS A 455 12.49 -8.53 28.53
N TYR A 456 11.32 -8.12 29.03
CA TYR A 456 11.22 -7.16 30.14
C TYR A 456 11.82 -7.69 31.43
N VAL A 457 11.54 -8.95 31.77
CA VAL A 457 12.08 -9.60 32.97
C VAL A 457 13.60 -9.75 32.85
N ALA A 458 14.13 -10.10 31.70
CA ALA A 458 15.56 -10.24 31.47
C ALA A 458 16.37 -8.95 31.72
N LEU A 459 15.75 -7.77 31.57
CA LEU A 459 16.40 -6.48 31.89
C LEU A 459 16.55 -6.23 33.40
N SER A 460 15.92 -7.04 34.23
CA SER A 460 15.92 -6.87 35.69
C SER A 460 16.86 -7.87 36.39
N ALA A 461 17.42 -8.80 35.63
CA ALA A 461 18.37 -9.82 36.09
C ALA A 461 19.83 -9.36 35.86
#